data_4d0a242c744bcf778f7816911e8b69a3
#
_entry.id   4d0a242c744bcf778f7816911e8b69a3
#
_cell.length_a   1.000
_cell.length_b   1.000
_cell.length_c   1.000
_cell.angle_alpha   90.00
_cell.angle_beta   90.00
_cell.angle_gamma   90.00
#
_symmetry.space_group_name_H-M   'P 1'
#
loop_
_entity.id
_entity.type
_entity.pdbx_description
1 polymer ?
#
loop_
_entity_poly.entity_id
_entity_poly.type
_entity_poly.pdbx_seq_one_letter_code
_entity_poly.pdbx_strand_id
1 'polypeptide(L)'
;AALVPSAPLAGRLLVPYLGVRGTLPLGVGVEALAFVVLAQVGPDSGYAQVAVPGLVLMGIGAGLIMPVAFSAGTRGIPQRHSGLASAALTITQQIGGSFGVALLATYATRHVQDYVTTHTEAVRAQATQALVQAQALPDSPAGKEIIARFTADLSDRAQIDAYAGGFLLMACLLAAVTALLVLGALTVRWVRSR
;
A
#
# COMPACT_ATOMS: atom_id res chain seq x y z
N ALA A 1 -13.25 6.80 -6.07
CA ALA A 1 -13.80 8.00 -6.70
C ALA A 1 -12.75 8.86 -7.41
N ALA A 2 -11.52 9.01 -6.86
CA ALA A 2 -10.44 9.81 -7.45
C ALA A 2 -9.84 9.23 -8.76
N LEU A 3 -9.96 7.94 -8.98
CA LEU A 3 -9.45 7.24 -10.17
C LEU A 3 -10.18 7.67 -11.45
N VAL A 4 -11.46 7.97 -11.37
CA VAL A 4 -12.28 8.33 -12.54
C VAL A 4 -11.87 9.66 -13.18
N PRO A 5 -11.66 10.77 -12.44
CA PRO A 5 -11.22 12.03 -13.05
C PRO A 5 -9.71 12.04 -13.41
N SER A 6 -8.86 11.22 -12.76
CA SER A 6 -7.42 11.22 -13.03
C SER A 6 -7.02 10.53 -14.34
N ALA A 7 -7.77 9.54 -14.79
CA ALA A 7 -7.50 8.82 -16.03
C ALA A 7 -7.55 9.71 -17.29
N PRO A 8 -8.60 10.54 -17.53
CA PRO A 8 -8.62 11.47 -18.66
C PRO A 8 -7.59 12.60 -18.53
N LEU A 9 -7.27 13.04 -17.32
CA LEU A 9 -6.20 14.01 -17.06
C LEU A 9 -4.82 13.46 -17.47
N ALA A 10 -4.53 12.20 -17.17
CA ALA A 10 -3.31 11.54 -17.59
C ALA A 10 -3.17 11.53 -19.12
N GLY A 11 -4.20 11.06 -19.82
CA GLY A 11 -4.18 10.92 -21.28
C GLY A 11 -4.14 12.25 -22.02
N ARG A 12 -4.89 13.25 -21.57
CA ARG A 12 -5.06 14.52 -22.29
C ARG A 12 -4.05 15.60 -21.93
N LEU A 13 -3.59 15.64 -20.68
CA LEU A 13 -2.71 16.71 -20.21
C LEU A 13 -1.27 16.22 -19.99
N LEU A 14 -1.05 15.13 -19.26
CA LEU A 14 0.31 14.74 -18.89
C LEU A 14 1.06 14.01 -20.02
N VAL A 15 0.41 13.10 -20.73
CA VAL A 15 1.08 12.33 -21.79
C VAL A 15 1.60 13.20 -22.94
N PRO A 16 0.89 14.25 -23.42
CA PRO A 16 1.42 15.15 -24.46
C PRO A 16 2.64 15.94 -23.99
N TYR A 17 2.72 16.34 -22.73
CA TYR A 17 3.82 17.16 -22.19
C TYR A 17 5.00 16.33 -21.69
N LEU A 18 4.75 15.26 -20.95
CA LEU A 18 5.78 14.45 -20.28
C LEU A 18 6.13 13.17 -21.06
N GLY A 19 5.25 12.78 -21.99
CA GLY A 19 5.33 11.47 -22.66
C GLY A 19 5.12 10.31 -21.71
N VAL A 20 5.08 9.10 -22.24
CA VAL A 20 4.96 7.85 -21.44
C VAL A 20 6.09 7.73 -20.41
N ARG A 21 7.32 8.14 -20.79
CA ARG A 21 8.53 8.03 -19.94
C ARG A 21 8.54 8.95 -18.74
N GLY A 22 7.80 10.05 -18.78
CA GLY A 22 7.66 10.96 -17.65
C GLY A 22 6.41 10.65 -16.80
N THR A 23 5.32 10.26 -17.45
CA THR A 23 4.03 10.02 -16.77
C THR A 23 4.06 8.76 -15.92
N LEU A 24 4.73 7.67 -16.36
CA LEU A 24 4.81 6.43 -15.58
C LEU A 24 5.56 6.62 -14.25
N PRO A 25 6.80 7.14 -14.21
CA PRO A 25 7.48 7.34 -12.93
C PRO A 25 6.76 8.35 -12.04
N LEU A 26 6.09 9.35 -12.61
CA LEU A 26 5.28 10.30 -11.84
C LEU A 26 4.10 9.59 -11.18
N GLY A 27 3.37 8.75 -11.91
CA GLY A 27 2.24 7.98 -11.37
C GLY A 27 2.68 7.02 -10.26
N VAL A 28 3.79 6.27 -10.46
CA VAL A 28 4.35 5.36 -9.45
C VAL A 28 4.86 6.14 -8.22
N GLY A 29 5.45 7.32 -8.42
CA GLY A 29 5.88 8.20 -7.34
C GLY A 29 4.71 8.74 -6.49
N VAL A 30 3.60 9.11 -7.13
CA VAL A 30 2.37 9.51 -6.43
C VAL A 30 1.79 8.34 -5.63
N GLU A 31 1.82 7.14 -6.17
CA GLU A 31 1.36 5.94 -5.47
C GLU A 31 2.26 5.57 -4.30
N ALA A 32 3.59 5.71 -4.45
CA ALA A 32 4.53 5.57 -3.33
C ALA A 32 4.24 6.57 -2.21
N LEU A 33 3.98 7.83 -2.55
CA LEU A 33 3.59 8.86 -1.59
C LEU A 33 2.26 8.52 -0.89
N ALA A 34 1.30 7.96 -1.61
CA ALA A 34 0.03 7.50 -1.02
C ALA A 34 0.26 6.46 0.08
N PHE A 35 1.17 5.51 -0.15
CA PHE A 35 1.52 4.51 0.87
C PHE A 35 2.27 5.11 2.06
N VAL A 36 3.13 6.13 1.85
CA VAL A 36 3.75 6.86 2.96
C VAL A 36 2.70 7.58 3.81
N VAL A 37 1.69 8.18 3.20
CA VAL A 37 0.58 8.81 3.94
C VAL A 37 -0.22 7.76 4.70
N LEU A 38 -0.57 6.63 4.07
CA LEU A 38 -1.31 5.53 4.70
C LEU A 38 -0.52 4.89 5.85
N ALA A 39 0.80 4.87 5.79
CA ALA A 39 1.64 4.36 6.87
C ALA A 39 1.60 5.21 8.16
N GLN A 40 1.05 6.43 8.09
CA GLN A 40 0.87 7.28 9.26
C GLN A 40 -0.41 6.98 10.05
N VAL A 41 -1.17 5.96 9.66
CA VAL A 41 -2.33 5.49 10.43
C VAL A 41 -1.85 4.91 11.74
N GLY A 42 -2.28 5.52 12.85
CA GLY A 42 -1.99 5.08 14.22
C GLY A 42 -3.26 4.90 15.04
N PRO A 43 -3.16 4.31 16.24
CA PRO A 43 -4.33 4.06 17.12
C PRO A 43 -5.09 5.34 17.47
N ASP A 44 -4.37 6.46 17.61
CA ASP A 44 -4.92 7.75 18.02
C ASP A 44 -5.15 8.71 16.84
N SER A 45 -4.74 8.33 15.62
CA SER A 45 -4.99 9.14 14.43
C SER A 45 -6.45 8.98 13.99
N GLY A 46 -7.12 10.10 13.74
CA GLY A 46 -8.46 10.05 13.13
C GLY A 46 -8.36 9.32 11.79
N TYR A 47 -8.91 8.09 11.73
CA TYR A 47 -8.84 7.23 10.54
C TYR A 47 -9.16 7.98 9.24
N ALA A 48 -10.20 8.81 9.26
CA ALA A 48 -10.60 9.60 8.09
C ALA A 48 -9.56 10.64 7.68
N GLN A 49 -8.80 11.22 8.62
CA GLN A 49 -7.83 12.27 8.32
C GLN A 49 -6.60 11.75 7.59
N VAL A 50 -6.23 10.50 7.81
CA VAL A 50 -5.06 9.86 7.17
C VAL A 50 -5.51 8.99 5.98
N ALA A 51 -6.57 8.19 6.15
CA ALA A 51 -7.01 7.26 5.11
C ALA A 51 -7.58 7.98 3.88
N VAL A 52 -8.35 9.05 4.05
CA VAL A 52 -8.96 9.75 2.91
C VAL A 52 -7.90 10.36 1.98
N PRO A 53 -6.93 11.17 2.44
CA PRO A 53 -5.91 11.70 1.54
C PRO A 53 -5.03 10.60 0.93
N GLY A 54 -4.69 9.55 1.68
CA GLY A 54 -3.94 8.41 1.15
C GLY A 54 -4.69 7.69 0.02
N LEU A 55 -5.97 7.38 0.20
CA LEU A 55 -6.81 6.75 -0.82
C LEU A 55 -7.04 7.65 -2.05
N VAL A 56 -7.14 8.96 -1.86
CA VAL A 56 -7.24 9.91 -2.98
C VAL A 56 -5.94 9.89 -3.79
N LEU A 57 -4.77 9.96 -3.15
CA LEU A 57 -3.47 9.88 -3.82
C LEU A 57 -3.30 8.56 -4.55
N MET A 58 -3.66 7.42 -3.93
CA MET A 58 -3.64 6.11 -4.56
C MET A 58 -4.52 6.07 -5.82
N GLY A 59 -5.74 6.62 -5.75
CA GLY A 59 -6.63 6.72 -6.92
C GLY A 59 -6.05 7.59 -8.04
N ILE A 60 -5.35 8.67 -7.71
CA ILE A 60 -4.65 9.51 -8.69
C ILE A 60 -3.48 8.74 -9.32
N GLY A 61 -2.63 8.11 -8.52
CA GLY A 61 -1.50 7.31 -8.98
C GLY A 61 -1.93 6.20 -9.94
N ALA A 62 -2.89 5.38 -9.54
CA ALA A 62 -3.46 4.31 -10.37
C ALA A 62 -4.08 4.84 -11.67
N GLY A 63 -4.79 5.98 -11.60
CA GLY A 63 -5.37 6.65 -12.77
C GLY A 63 -4.34 7.20 -13.76
N LEU A 64 -3.14 7.53 -13.30
CA LEU A 64 -2.02 7.93 -14.15
C LEU A 64 -1.32 6.70 -14.77
N ILE A 65 -1.14 5.63 -14.01
CA ILE A 65 -0.37 4.45 -14.43
C ILE A 65 -1.14 3.60 -15.45
N MET A 66 -2.40 3.25 -15.14
CA MET A 66 -3.18 2.26 -15.89
C MET A 66 -3.29 2.58 -17.39
N PRO A 67 -3.84 3.73 -17.81
CA PRO A 67 -4.02 4.01 -19.24
C PRO A 67 -2.69 4.14 -19.97
N VAL A 68 -1.66 4.67 -19.31
CA VAL A 68 -0.34 4.86 -19.91
C VAL A 68 0.39 3.53 -20.08
N ALA A 69 0.32 2.64 -19.09
CA ALA A 69 0.91 1.30 -19.15
C ALA A 69 0.27 0.46 -20.27
N PHE A 70 -1.07 0.45 -20.37
CA PHE A 70 -1.79 -0.26 -21.44
C PHE A 70 -1.47 0.32 -22.82
N SER A 71 -1.45 1.65 -22.98
CA SER A 71 -1.08 2.30 -24.22
C SER A 71 0.35 2.02 -24.63
N ALA A 72 1.29 1.99 -23.69
CA ALA A 72 2.68 1.67 -23.94
C ALA A 72 2.89 0.20 -24.33
N GLY A 73 2.22 -0.70 -23.61
CA GLY A 73 2.33 -2.15 -23.83
C GLY A 73 1.70 -2.64 -25.13
N THR A 74 0.73 -1.89 -25.68
CA THR A 74 0.10 -2.23 -26.98
C THR A 74 0.69 -1.45 -28.17
N ARG A 75 1.58 -0.48 -27.94
CA ARG A 75 2.16 0.36 -28.97
C ARG A 75 3.00 -0.45 -29.96
N GLY A 76 2.71 -0.29 -31.26
CA GLY A 76 3.42 -0.97 -32.33
C GLY A 76 2.98 -2.41 -32.60
N ILE A 77 1.96 -2.90 -31.89
CA ILE A 77 1.39 -4.21 -32.13
C ILE A 77 0.35 -4.12 -33.24
N PRO A 78 0.42 -4.96 -34.30
CA PRO A 78 -0.58 -4.98 -35.36
C PRO A 78 -1.99 -5.24 -34.81
N GLN A 79 -3.00 -4.60 -35.41
CA GLN A 79 -4.42 -4.69 -34.99
C GLN A 79 -4.91 -6.13 -34.76
N ARG A 80 -4.46 -7.06 -35.61
CA ARG A 80 -4.81 -8.50 -35.53
C ARG A 80 -4.31 -9.18 -34.24
N HIS A 81 -3.30 -8.61 -33.57
CA HIS A 81 -2.71 -9.14 -32.33
C HIS A 81 -3.00 -8.28 -31.08
N SER A 82 -3.79 -7.20 -31.24
CA SER A 82 -4.10 -6.28 -30.15
C SER A 82 -4.82 -6.97 -28.99
N GLY A 83 -5.72 -7.92 -29.27
CA GLY A 83 -6.41 -8.71 -28.26
C GLY A 83 -5.45 -9.57 -27.42
N LEU A 84 -4.49 -10.23 -28.10
CA LEU A 84 -3.48 -11.04 -27.41
C LEU A 84 -2.57 -10.18 -26.50
N ALA A 85 -2.17 -9.00 -26.97
CA ALA A 85 -1.37 -8.06 -26.19
C ALA A 85 -2.12 -7.57 -24.95
N SER A 86 -3.38 -7.21 -25.10
CA SER A 86 -4.22 -6.78 -23.96
C SER A 86 -4.43 -7.92 -22.95
N ALA A 87 -4.64 -9.15 -23.43
CA ALA A 87 -4.75 -10.32 -22.58
C ALA A 87 -3.45 -10.58 -21.80
N ALA A 88 -2.30 -10.49 -22.44
CA ALA A 88 -1.00 -10.66 -21.79
C ALA A 88 -0.77 -9.60 -20.70
N LEU A 89 -1.10 -8.34 -20.97
CA LEU A 89 -1.02 -7.27 -19.97
C LEU A 89 -1.94 -7.52 -18.76
N THR A 90 -3.17 -7.96 -19.01
CA THR A 90 -4.12 -8.30 -17.94
C THR A 90 -3.62 -9.48 -17.08
N ILE A 91 -3.08 -10.52 -17.70
CA ILE A 91 -2.50 -11.67 -16.99
C ILE A 91 -1.30 -11.21 -16.14
N THR A 92 -0.40 -10.41 -16.69
CA THR A 92 0.75 -9.87 -15.96
C THR A 92 0.31 -9.05 -14.75
N GLN A 93 -0.74 -8.23 -14.92
CA GLN A 93 -1.31 -7.44 -13.83
C GLN A 93 -1.91 -8.33 -12.73
N GLN A 94 -2.61 -9.39 -13.09
CA GLN A 94 -3.21 -10.33 -12.12
C GLN A 94 -2.14 -11.10 -11.35
N ILE A 95 -1.10 -11.58 -12.04
CA ILE A 95 0.04 -12.25 -11.39
C ILE A 95 0.75 -11.28 -10.43
N GLY A 96 1.05 -10.06 -10.88
CA GLY A 96 1.67 -9.04 -10.04
C GLY A 96 0.83 -8.68 -8.82
N GLY A 97 -0.49 -8.54 -8.99
CA GLY A 97 -1.44 -8.27 -7.92
C GLY A 97 -1.48 -9.41 -6.88
N SER A 98 -1.58 -10.66 -7.34
CA SER A 98 -1.59 -11.83 -6.47
C SER A 98 -0.29 -11.96 -5.68
N PHE A 99 0.85 -11.71 -6.33
CA PHE A 99 2.16 -11.74 -5.68
C PHE A 99 2.29 -10.62 -4.63
N GLY A 100 1.83 -9.41 -4.95
CA GLY A 100 1.82 -8.28 -4.02
C GLY A 100 0.97 -8.54 -2.78
N VAL A 101 -0.23 -9.10 -2.96
CA VAL A 101 -1.11 -9.49 -1.84
C VAL A 101 -0.45 -10.56 -0.98
N ALA A 102 0.13 -11.61 -1.57
CA ALA A 102 0.81 -12.67 -0.84
C ALA A 102 2.00 -12.16 -0.03
N LEU A 103 2.80 -11.27 -0.61
CA LEU A 103 3.93 -10.63 0.06
C LEU A 103 3.46 -9.82 1.28
N LEU A 104 2.45 -8.98 1.08
CA LEU A 104 1.90 -8.13 2.14
C LEU A 104 1.25 -8.96 3.26
N ALA A 105 0.49 -10.00 2.92
CA ALA A 105 -0.12 -10.90 3.89
C ALA A 105 0.93 -11.63 4.72
N THR A 106 2.01 -12.13 4.07
CA THR A 106 3.12 -12.79 4.77
C THR A 106 3.83 -11.83 5.72
N TYR A 107 4.10 -10.60 5.27
CA TYR A 107 4.69 -9.58 6.10
C TYR A 107 3.82 -9.26 7.31
N ALA A 108 2.51 -8.99 7.08
CA ALA A 108 1.57 -8.63 8.14
C ALA A 108 1.45 -9.75 9.18
N THR A 109 1.32 -11.01 8.75
CA THR A 109 1.20 -12.16 9.67
C THR A 109 2.42 -12.29 10.56
N ARG A 110 3.63 -12.19 10.01
CA ARG A 110 4.87 -12.27 10.80
C ARG A 110 4.96 -11.11 11.77
N HIS A 111 4.67 -9.91 11.32
CA HIS A 111 4.78 -8.70 12.14
C HIS A 111 3.79 -8.71 13.31
N VAL A 112 2.54 -9.16 13.09
CA VAL A 112 1.55 -9.38 14.16
C VAL A 112 2.06 -10.41 15.18
N GLN A 113 2.61 -11.54 14.72
CA GLN A 113 3.15 -12.56 15.62
C GLN A 113 4.30 -12.03 16.48
N ASP A 114 5.26 -11.34 15.85
CA ASP A 114 6.40 -10.75 16.55
C ASP A 114 5.95 -9.68 17.55
N TYR A 115 5.01 -8.83 17.17
CA TYR A 115 4.45 -7.81 18.07
C TYR A 115 3.77 -8.44 19.28
N VAL A 116 2.89 -9.41 19.06
CA VAL A 116 2.16 -10.12 20.13
C VAL A 116 3.16 -10.82 21.06
N THR A 117 4.12 -11.57 20.53
CA THR A 117 5.09 -12.28 21.39
C THR A 117 5.93 -11.32 22.24
N THR A 118 6.31 -10.18 21.69
CA THR A 118 7.13 -9.18 22.40
C THR A 118 6.35 -8.46 23.49
N HIS A 119 5.06 -8.18 23.27
CA HIS A 119 4.26 -7.35 24.19
C HIS A 119 3.35 -8.16 25.13
N THR A 120 3.24 -9.48 24.95
CA THR A 120 2.34 -10.33 25.77
C THR A 120 2.63 -10.22 27.27
N GLU A 121 3.91 -10.25 27.68
CA GLU A 121 4.25 -10.18 29.12
C GLU A 121 3.91 -8.83 29.74
N ALA A 122 4.14 -7.73 29.02
CA ALA A 122 3.77 -6.38 29.48
C ALA A 122 2.25 -6.23 29.61
N VAL A 123 1.49 -6.75 28.64
CA VAL A 123 0.03 -6.71 28.66
C VAL A 123 -0.55 -7.60 29.79
N ARG A 124 0.04 -8.76 30.03
CA ARG A 124 -0.33 -9.62 31.16
C ARG A 124 -0.13 -8.91 32.50
N ALA A 125 1.01 -8.23 32.67
CA ALA A 125 1.27 -7.47 33.89
C ALA A 125 0.23 -6.35 34.09
N GLN A 126 -0.12 -5.61 33.05
CA GLN A 126 -1.15 -4.57 33.08
C GLN A 126 -2.54 -5.15 33.39
N ALA A 127 -2.91 -6.25 32.75
CA ALA A 127 -4.18 -6.93 33.02
C ALA A 127 -4.27 -7.43 34.47
N THR A 128 -3.17 -7.98 35.00
CA THR A 128 -3.10 -8.42 36.40
C THR A 128 -3.25 -7.25 37.38
N GLN A 129 -2.61 -6.11 37.11
CA GLN A 129 -2.80 -4.90 37.91
C GLN A 129 -4.23 -4.40 37.89
N ALA A 130 -4.86 -4.41 36.70
CA ALA A 130 -6.28 -4.00 36.57
C ALA A 130 -7.21 -4.94 37.32
N LEU A 131 -6.97 -6.24 37.34
CA LEU A 131 -7.73 -7.21 38.11
C LEU A 131 -7.61 -6.95 39.63
N VAL A 132 -6.39 -6.67 40.10
CA VAL A 132 -6.16 -6.34 41.51
C VAL A 132 -6.89 -5.05 41.92
N GLN A 133 -6.78 -4.01 41.08
CA GLN A 133 -7.47 -2.74 41.33
C GLN A 133 -9.02 -2.88 41.34
N ALA A 134 -9.55 -3.71 40.44
CA ALA A 134 -10.97 -3.99 40.36
C ALA A 134 -11.45 -5.01 41.42
N GLN A 135 -10.54 -5.57 42.25
CA GLN A 135 -10.82 -6.67 43.18
C GLN A 135 -11.54 -7.84 42.50
N ALA A 136 -11.30 -8.07 41.21
CA ALA A 136 -11.96 -9.08 40.41
C ALA A 136 -11.11 -10.35 40.33
N LEU A 137 -11.76 -11.50 40.51
CA LEU A 137 -11.10 -12.79 40.26
C LEU A 137 -11.01 -13.00 38.74
N PRO A 138 -9.92 -13.61 38.21
CA PRO A 138 -9.76 -13.85 36.77
C PRO A 138 -10.92 -14.63 36.14
N ASP A 139 -11.52 -15.57 36.87
CA ASP A 139 -12.64 -16.39 36.42
C ASP A 139 -14.03 -15.75 36.60
N SER A 140 -14.09 -14.61 37.27
CA SER A 140 -15.36 -13.86 37.42
C SER A 140 -15.78 -13.22 36.10
N PRO A 141 -17.06 -12.92 35.89
CA PRO A 141 -17.50 -12.20 34.66
C PRO A 141 -16.77 -10.89 34.45
N ALA A 142 -16.51 -10.11 35.50
CA ALA A 142 -15.76 -8.86 35.46
C ALA A 142 -14.28 -9.09 35.11
N GLY A 143 -13.65 -10.15 35.67
CA GLY A 143 -12.26 -10.49 35.35
C GLY A 143 -12.09 -10.93 33.90
N LYS A 144 -12.98 -11.74 33.35
CA LYS A 144 -12.99 -12.15 31.95
C LYS A 144 -13.14 -10.96 31.02
N GLU A 145 -13.99 -9.99 31.37
CA GLU A 145 -14.16 -8.78 30.56
C GLU A 145 -12.86 -7.93 30.55
N ILE A 146 -12.19 -7.76 31.69
CA ILE A 146 -10.91 -7.05 31.77
C ILE A 146 -9.87 -7.74 30.88
N ILE A 147 -9.69 -9.05 31.02
CA ILE A 147 -8.73 -9.81 30.21
C ILE A 147 -9.05 -9.70 28.71
N ALA A 148 -10.32 -9.83 28.35
CA ALA A 148 -10.76 -9.72 26.95
C ALA A 148 -10.46 -8.34 26.35
N ARG A 149 -10.66 -7.25 27.11
CA ARG A 149 -10.31 -5.89 26.66
C ARG A 149 -8.82 -5.73 26.39
N PHE A 150 -7.94 -6.18 27.30
CA PHE A 150 -6.50 -6.09 27.09
C PHE A 150 -6.01 -6.96 25.93
N THR A 151 -6.61 -8.13 25.74
CA THR A 151 -6.28 -9.02 24.62
C THR A 151 -6.74 -8.41 23.29
N ALA A 152 -7.91 -7.82 23.23
CA ALA A 152 -8.41 -7.13 22.04
C ALA A 152 -7.54 -5.90 21.70
N ASP A 153 -7.20 -5.06 22.68
CA ASP A 153 -6.34 -3.90 22.48
C ASP A 153 -4.93 -4.31 21.95
N LEU A 154 -4.35 -5.38 22.49
CA LEU A 154 -3.09 -5.93 21.98
C LEU A 154 -3.21 -6.36 20.52
N SER A 155 -4.28 -7.08 20.18
CA SER A 155 -4.54 -7.55 18.81
C SER A 155 -4.72 -6.37 17.83
N ASP A 156 -5.51 -5.37 18.23
CA ASP A 156 -5.78 -4.19 17.40
C ASP A 156 -4.51 -3.37 17.15
N ARG A 157 -3.70 -3.14 18.19
CA ARG A 157 -2.40 -2.46 18.05
C ARG A 157 -1.43 -3.24 17.16
N ALA A 158 -1.35 -4.56 17.33
CA ALA A 158 -0.52 -5.41 16.49
C ALA A 158 -0.92 -5.34 15.01
N GLN A 159 -2.22 -5.30 14.72
CA GLN A 159 -2.71 -5.15 13.35
C GLN A 159 -2.40 -3.77 12.76
N ILE A 160 -2.63 -2.70 13.52
CA ILE A 160 -2.34 -1.33 13.06
C ILE A 160 -0.85 -1.18 12.75
N ASP A 161 0.02 -1.66 13.63
CA ASP A 161 1.47 -1.60 13.44
C ASP A 161 1.92 -2.42 12.22
N ALA A 162 1.36 -3.62 12.03
CA ALA A 162 1.62 -4.45 10.87
C ALA A 162 1.15 -3.80 9.55
N TYR A 163 0.02 -3.11 9.54
CA TYR A 163 -0.45 -2.38 8.36
C TYR A 163 0.44 -1.16 8.08
N ALA A 164 0.81 -0.39 9.09
CA ALA A 164 1.71 0.76 8.92
C ALA A 164 3.06 0.32 8.35
N GLY A 165 3.66 -0.72 8.90
CA GLY A 165 4.90 -1.30 8.38
C GLY A 165 4.77 -1.87 6.97
N GLY A 166 3.64 -2.54 6.66
CA GLY A 166 3.31 -3.04 5.32
C GLY A 166 3.18 -1.93 4.29
N PHE A 167 2.56 -0.82 4.64
CA PHE A 167 2.48 0.35 3.77
C PHE A 167 3.85 0.98 3.52
N LEU A 168 4.72 1.07 4.52
CA LEU A 168 6.10 1.53 4.34
C LEU A 168 6.89 0.61 3.41
N LEU A 169 6.75 -0.69 3.56
CA LEU A 169 7.39 -1.66 2.67
C LEU A 169 6.94 -1.45 1.22
N MET A 170 5.65 -1.28 0.96
CA MET A 170 5.12 -0.98 -0.36
C MET A 170 5.62 0.36 -0.89
N ALA A 171 5.69 1.39 -0.05
CA ALA A 171 6.25 2.69 -0.42
C ALA A 171 7.71 2.57 -0.85
N CYS A 172 8.54 1.83 -0.13
CA CYS A 172 9.95 1.58 -0.47
C CYS A 172 10.09 0.83 -1.80
N LEU A 173 9.28 -0.20 -2.03
CA LEU A 173 9.29 -0.95 -3.29
C LEU A 173 8.90 -0.06 -4.48
N LEU A 174 7.84 0.72 -4.35
CA LEU A 174 7.41 1.66 -5.39
C LEU A 174 8.42 2.78 -5.62
N ALA A 175 9.06 3.29 -4.57
CA ALA A 175 10.14 4.28 -4.69
C ALA A 175 11.34 3.69 -5.46
N ALA A 176 11.72 2.45 -5.19
CA ALA A 176 12.77 1.75 -5.94
C ALA A 176 12.39 1.58 -7.43
N VAL A 177 11.15 1.19 -7.71
CA VAL A 177 10.64 1.09 -9.09
C VAL A 177 10.65 2.46 -9.77
N THR A 178 10.22 3.53 -9.07
CA THR A 178 10.27 4.90 -9.59
C THR A 178 11.70 5.31 -9.95
N ALA A 179 12.66 5.05 -9.07
CA ALA A 179 14.06 5.33 -9.32
C ALA A 179 14.60 4.59 -10.57
N LEU A 180 14.28 3.30 -10.71
CA LEU A 180 14.65 2.50 -11.87
C LEU A 180 14.03 3.04 -13.17
N LEU A 181 12.77 3.46 -13.16
CA LEU A 181 12.10 4.05 -14.32
C LEU A 181 12.72 5.39 -14.70
N VAL A 182 13.06 6.24 -13.73
CA VAL A 182 13.73 7.53 -13.96
C VAL A 182 15.14 7.30 -14.54
N LEU A 183 15.92 6.42 -13.95
CA LEU A 183 17.26 6.08 -14.45
C LEU A 183 17.19 5.53 -15.88
N GLY A 184 16.27 4.62 -16.17
CA GLY A 184 16.04 4.10 -17.51
C GLY A 184 15.62 5.19 -18.51
N ALA A 185 14.82 6.16 -18.11
CA ALA A 185 14.45 7.28 -18.96
C ALA A 185 15.64 8.21 -19.26
N LEU A 186 16.50 8.45 -18.27
CA LEU A 186 17.69 9.29 -18.40
C LEU A 186 18.75 8.63 -19.30
N THR A 187 19.02 7.34 -19.15
CA THR A 187 20.00 6.61 -19.97
C THR A 187 19.60 6.61 -21.45
N VAL A 188 18.31 6.40 -21.76
CA VAL A 188 17.82 6.46 -23.15
C VAL A 188 17.92 7.88 -23.73
N ARG A 189 17.72 8.93 -22.93
CA ARG A 189 17.95 10.32 -23.39
C ARG A 189 19.42 10.56 -23.73
N TRP A 190 20.32 10.10 -22.87
CA TRP A 190 21.76 10.28 -23.07
C TRP A 190 22.28 9.55 -24.32
N VAL A 191 21.81 8.31 -24.57
CA VAL A 191 22.18 7.54 -25.79
C VAL A 191 21.67 8.20 -27.07
N ARG A 192 20.51 8.88 -27.04
CA ARG A 192 19.96 9.59 -28.22
C ARG A 192 20.59 10.95 -28.48
N SER A 193 21.30 11.51 -27.51
CA SER A 193 21.99 12.81 -27.68
C SER A 193 23.41 12.70 -28.17
N ARG A 194 23.93 11.47 -28.34
CA ARG A 194 25.18 11.14 -28.99
C ARG A 194 24.95 10.62 -30.43
#